data_785e0b632144a6771b2604a454b3ab8b
#
_entry.id   785e0b632144a6771b2604a454b3ab8b
#
_cell.length_a   1.000
_cell.length_b   1.000
_cell.length_c   1.000
_cell.angle_alpha   90.00
_cell.angle_beta   90.00
_cell.angle_gamma   90.00
#
_symmetry.space_group_name_H-M   'P 1'
#
loop_
_entity.id
_entity.type
_entity.pdbx_description
1 polymer ?
#
loop_
_entity_poly.entity_id
_entity_poly.type
_entity_poly.pdbx_seq_one_letter_code
_entity_poly.pdbx_strand_id
1 'polypeptide(L)'
;MPLTSLAHHCYTMACNNAWSNHRLLTACGKLSQADFVATRTSFFPTIKSTLNHILTVDWYYVDALERGLSGAEPNREVDRFFDPEEPFDTCTALAVEQRAVDRRLINACAALDDAKLALPIPVMRRAGVQTEAATRLLAHLFQHQIHHRGQVHAMLAGTSVKPPQLDEFFCANEAHLRAAELAELGLSEARIWTN
;
A
#
# COMPACT_ATOMS: atom_id res chain seq x y z
N MET A 1 -11.06 -24.55 -13.55
CA MET A 1 -10.06 -23.53 -13.22
C MET A 1 -9.20 -24.06 -12.10
N PRO A 2 -7.86 -23.95 -12.16
CA PRO A 2 -7.03 -24.27 -11.02
C PRO A 2 -7.46 -23.35 -9.85
N LEU A 3 -7.44 -23.88 -8.63
CA LEU A 3 -7.72 -23.08 -7.44
C LEU A 3 -6.60 -22.05 -7.31
N THR A 4 -6.96 -20.77 -7.26
CA THR A 4 -6.01 -19.71 -6.98
C THR A 4 -5.40 -19.95 -5.59
N SER A 5 -4.07 -20.02 -5.50
CA SER A 5 -3.40 -20.20 -4.21
C SER A 5 -3.55 -18.94 -3.33
N LEU A 6 -3.38 -19.08 -2.02
CA LEU A 6 -3.40 -17.95 -1.11
C LEU A 6 -2.23 -16.99 -1.38
N ALA A 7 -1.08 -17.51 -1.78
CA ALA A 7 0.06 -16.70 -2.20
C ALA A 7 -0.28 -15.85 -3.44
N HIS A 8 -0.95 -16.45 -4.43
CA HIS A 8 -1.40 -15.70 -5.59
C HIS A 8 -2.43 -14.64 -5.22
N HIS A 9 -3.34 -14.93 -4.29
CA HIS A 9 -4.26 -13.91 -3.76
C HIS A 9 -3.51 -12.74 -3.11
N CYS A 10 -2.49 -13.00 -2.30
CA CYS A 10 -1.65 -11.94 -1.72
C CYS A 10 -0.96 -11.11 -2.80
N TYR A 11 -0.47 -11.74 -3.87
CA TYR A 11 0.11 -11.04 -5.00
C TYR A 11 -0.90 -10.13 -5.73
N THR A 12 -2.12 -10.62 -6.00
CA THR A 12 -3.16 -9.81 -6.62
C THR A 12 -3.61 -8.66 -5.73
N MET A 13 -3.65 -8.87 -4.40
CA MET A 13 -3.90 -7.80 -3.42
C MET A 13 -2.80 -6.74 -3.42
N ALA A 14 -1.52 -7.12 -3.56
CA ALA A 14 -0.42 -6.16 -3.67
C ALA A 14 -0.50 -5.35 -4.97
N CYS A 15 -0.88 -5.98 -6.09
CA CYS A 15 -1.12 -5.29 -7.36
C CYS A 15 -2.31 -4.31 -7.25
N ASN A 16 -3.42 -4.72 -6.61
CA ASN A 16 -4.54 -3.84 -6.32
C ASN A 16 -4.12 -2.66 -5.44
N ASN A 17 -3.31 -2.92 -4.40
CA ASN A 17 -2.80 -1.87 -3.53
C ASN A 17 -2.04 -0.79 -4.29
N ALA A 18 -1.10 -1.20 -5.14
CA ALA A 18 -0.32 -0.29 -5.98
C ALA A 18 -1.20 0.52 -6.95
N TRP A 19 -2.16 -0.13 -7.60
CA TRP A 19 -3.10 0.53 -8.51
C TRP A 19 -4.00 1.53 -7.77
N SER A 20 -4.54 1.16 -6.62
CA SER A 20 -5.40 2.04 -5.82
C SER A 20 -4.64 3.24 -5.30
N ASN A 21 -3.39 3.05 -4.84
CA ASN A 21 -2.51 4.14 -4.41
C ASN A 21 -2.19 5.08 -5.57
N HIS A 22 -1.86 4.53 -6.74
CA HIS A 22 -1.59 5.31 -7.95
C HIS A 22 -2.79 6.19 -8.35
N ARG A 23 -3.99 5.63 -8.40
CA ARG A 23 -5.23 6.38 -8.70
C ARG A 23 -5.50 7.48 -7.69
N LEU A 24 -5.43 7.15 -6.40
CA LEU A 24 -5.70 8.10 -5.34
C LEU A 24 -4.70 9.25 -5.32
N LEU A 25 -3.40 8.93 -5.45
CA LEU A 25 -2.33 9.94 -5.47
C LEU A 25 -2.39 10.80 -6.75
N THR A 26 -2.77 10.24 -7.89
CA THR A 26 -3.02 11.00 -9.12
C THR A 26 -4.18 11.99 -8.94
N ALA A 27 -5.23 11.61 -8.22
CA ALA A 27 -6.30 12.52 -7.88
C ALA A 27 -5.83 13.59 -6.88
N CYS A 28 -5.16 13.20 -5.79
CA CYS A 28 -4.63 14.13 -4.79
C CYS A 28 -3.61 15.12 -5.37
N GLY A 29 -2.83 14.71 -6.38
CA GLY A 29 -1.88 15.58 -7.09
C GLY A 29 -2.52 16.74 -7.86
N LYS A 30 -3.85 16.72 -8.04
CA LYS A 30 -4.62 17.82 -8.66
C LYS A 30 -5.07 18.88 -7.64
N LEU A 31 -4.91 18.61 -6.35
CA LEU A 31 -5.24 19.56 -5.29
C LEU A 31 -4.23 20.71 -5.27
N SER A 32 -4.71 21.89 -4.86
CA SER A 32 -3.79 22.92 -4.41
C SER A 32 -3.04 22.47 -3.16
N GLN A 33 -1.84 23.05 -2.91
CA GLN A 33 -1.13 22.76 -1.66
C GLN A 33 -1.97 23.13 -0.43
N ALA A 34 -2.72 24.21 -0.51
CA ALA A 34 -3.63 24.63 0.56
C ALA A 34 -4.69 23.56 0.84
N ASP A 35 -5.31 22.98 -0.18
CA ASP A 35 -6.28 21.90 -0.02
C ASP A 35 -5.66 20.59 0.48
N PHE A 36 -4.42 20.30 0.08
CA PHE A 36 -3.70 19.10 0.49
C PHE A 36 -3.41 19.09 2.00
N VAL A 37 -3.13 20.25 2.59
CA VAL A 37 -2.84 20.44 4.03
C VAL A 37 -4.03 20.97 4.84
N ALA A 38 -5.18 21.22 4.22
CA ALA A 38 -6.35 21.75 4.91
C ALA A 38 -6.91 20.74 5.93
N THR A 39 -7.26 21.23 7.11
CA THR A 39 -7.87 20.44 8.19
C THR A 39 -9.30 20.02 7.82
N ARG A 40 -9.60 18.74 8.02
CA ARG A 40 -10.90 18.10 7.80
C ARG A 40 -11.26 17.17 8.94
N THR A 41 -12.51 16.77 9.04
CA THR A 41 -12.97 15.77 10.01
C THR A 41 -12.50 14.39 9.56
N SER A 42 -11.43 13.88 10.20
CA SER A 42 -10.87 12.55 9.99
C SER A 42 -9.98 12.20 11.18
N PHE A 43 -9.56 10.96 11.32
CA PHE A 43 -8.61 10.53 12.36
C PHE A 43 -7.28 11.30 12.21
N PHE A 44 -6.67 11.26 11.03
CA PHE A 44 -5.63 12.20 10.65
C PHE A 44 -6.30 13.43 10.00
N PRO A 45 -6.02 14.64 10.47
CA PRO A 45 -6.85 15.81 10.13
C PRO A 45 -6.65 16.32 8.71
N THR A 46 -5.64 15.86 7.96
CA THR A 46 -5.35 16.33 6.60
C THR A 46 -5.14 15.17 5.64
N ILE A 47 -5.30 15.42 4.34
CA ILE A 47 -4.93 14.46 3.29
C ILE A 47 -3.44 14.18 3.36
N LYS A 48 -2.59 15.20 3.56
CA LYS A 48 -1.15 15.08 3.73
C LYS A 48 -0.79 14.12 4.85
N SER A 49 -1.33 14.34 6.06
CA SER A 49 -0.99 13.50 7.23
C SER A 49 -1.43 12.04 7.04
N THR A 50 -2.62 11.83 6.46
CA THR A 50 -3.12 10.47 6.21
C THR A 50 -2.24 9.72 5.19
N LEU A 51 -1.84 10.39 4.10
CA LEU A 51 -1.01 9.75 3.07
C LEU A 51 0.43 9.50 3.56
N ASN A 52 1.01 10.41 4.35
CA ASN A 52 2.30 10.16 4.99
C ASN A 52 2.23 8.98 5.96
N HIS A 53 1.17 8.88 6.76
CA HIS A 53 0.96 7.74 7.65
C HIS A 53 0.85 6.41 6.88
N ILE A 54 0.11 6.37 5.77
CA ILE A 54 0.06 5.20 4.89
C ILE A 54 1.47 4.78 4.48
N LEU A 55 2.27 5.71 3.96
CA LEU A 55 3.61 5.45 3.44
C LEU A 55 4.58 4.96 4.54
N THR A 56 4.60 5.62 5.70
CA THR A 56 5.51 5.26 6.80
C THR A 56 5.22 3.87 7.35
N VAL A 57 3.93 3.50 7.45
CA VAL A 57 3.50 2.16 7.85
C VAL A 57 3.84 1.13 6.78
N ASP A 58 3.73 1.46 5.49
CA ASP A 58 4.14 0.56 4.41
C ASP A 58 5.65 0.31 4.46
N TRP A 59 6.47 1.34 4.60
CA TRP A 59 7.91 1.17 4.76
C TRP A 59 8.26 0.20 5.89
N TYR A 60 7.63 0.38 7.04
CA TYR A 60 7.88 -0.42 8.23
C TYR A 60 7.51 -1.90 8.02
N TYR A 61 6.30 -2.19 7.51
CA TYR A 61 5.86 -3.58 7.34
C TYR A 61 6.49 -4.27 6.14
N VAL A 62 6.76 -3.56 5.05
CA VAL A 62 7.45 -4.13 3.90
C VAL A 62 8.90 -4.46 4.24
N ASP A 63 9.61 -3.58 4.98
CA ASP A 63 10.96 -3.90 5.48
C ASP A 63 10.96 -5.15 6.38
N ALA A 64 10.01 -5.25 7.30
CA ALA A 64 9.90 -6.43 8.17
C ALA A 64 9.62 -7.71 7.36
N LEU A 65 8.73 -7.64 6.36
CA LEU A 65 8.39 -8.76 5.48
C LEU A 65 9.61 -9.21 4.67
N GLU A 66 10.32 -8.30 4.01
CA GLU A 66 11.50 -8.60 3.20
C GLU A 66 12.62 -9.23 4.04
N ARG A 67 12.87 -8.68 5.23
CA ARG A 67 13.85 -9.23 6.18
C ARG A 67 13.47 -10.62 6.65
N GLY A 68 12.23 -10.81 7.06
CA GLY A 68 11.75 -12.12 7.50
C GLY A 68 11.81 -13.18 6.40
N LEU A 69 11.45 -12.83 5.17
CA LEU A 69 11.54 -13.74 4.02
C LEU A 69 12.98 -14.10 3.62
N SER A 70 13.93 -13.19 3.84
CA SER A 70 15.37 -13.42 3.57
C SER A 70 16.12 -14.02 4.76
N GLY A 71 15.49 -14.20 5.92
CA GLY A 71 16.13 -14.65 7.15
C GLY A 71 17.06 -13.61 7.79
N ALA A 72 16.91 -12.34 7.43
CA ALA A 72 17.68 -11.25 8.02
C ALA A 72 17.12 -10.84 9.40
N GLU A 73 18.01 -10.31 10.25
CA GLU A 73 17.61 -9.76 11.55
C GLU A 73 16.59 -8.62 11.40
N PRO A 74 15.64 -8.50 12.34
CA PRO A 74 14.69 -7.40 12.32
C PRO A 74 15.40 -6.04 12.42
N ASN A 75 14.87 -5.05 11.73
CA ASN A 75 15.39 -3.70 11.76
C ASN A 75 15.22 -3.10 13.17
N ARG A 76 16.31 -2.76 13.82
CA ARG A 76 16.29 -2.18 15.19
C ARG A 76 16.06 -0.67 15.19
N GLU A 77 16.20 -0.02 14.03
CA GLU A 77 16.05 1.44 13.87
C GLU A 77 14.66 1.81 13.35
N VAL A 78 13.63 1.19 13.92
CA VAL A 78 12.23 1.35 13.45
C VAL A 78 11.70 2.77 13.61
N ASP A 79 12.25 3.55 14.54
CA ASP A 79 11.85 4.94 14.71
C ASP A 79 12.11 5.78 13.45
N ARG A 80 13.09 5.40 12.63
CA ARG A 80 13.36 6.06 11.33
C ARG A 80 12.21 6.01 10.34
N PHE A 81 11.29 5.05 10.48
CA PHE A 81 10.11 4.99 9.62
C PHE A 81 9.06 6.03 10.02
N PHE A 82 9.08 6.51 11.26
CA PHE A 82 8.04 7.33 11.85
C PHE A 82 8.53 8.70 12.35
N ASP A 83 9.80 8.98 12.23
CA ASP A 83 10.40 10.28 12.59
C ASP A 83 11.21 10.82 11.40
N PRO A 84 10.69 11.89 10.75
CA PRO A 84 9.46 12.62 11.05
C PRO A 84 8.17 11.84 10.67
N GLU A 85 7.07 12.07 11.38
CA GLU A 85 5.76 11.44 11.08
C GLU A 85 5.23 11.80 9.69
N GLU A 86 5.56 12.99 9.19
CA GLU A 86 5.18 13.49 7.88
C GLU A 86 6.43 13.83 7.04
N PRO A 87 7.13 12.81 6.50
CA PRO A 87 8.39 13.03 5.78
C PRO A 87 8.25 13.82 4.46
N PHE A 88 7.03 13.90 3.91
CA PHE A 88 6.78 14.59 2.64
C PHE A 88 5.74 15.70 2.75
N ASP A 89 6.12 16.88 2.28
CA ASP A 89 5.26 18.07 2.28
C ASP A 89 4.36 18.15 1.05
N THR A 90 4.71 17.48 -0.04
CA THR A 90 3.96 17.55 -1.30
C THR A 90 3.45 16.18 -1.73
N CYS A 91 2.28 16.15 -2.37
CA CYS A 91 1.72 14.94 -2.93
C CYS A 91 2.64 14.30 -3.98
N THR A 92 3.34 15.10 -4.78
CA THR A 92 4.24 14.61 -5.83
C THR A 92 5.42 13.84 -5.25
N ALA A 93 6.08 14.38 -4.22
CA ALA A 93 7.21 13.70 -3.57
C ALA A 93 6.75 12.40 -2.88
N LEU A 94 5.61 12.46 -2.17
CA LEU A 94 5.01 11.29 -1.53
C LEU A 94 4.66 10.20 -2.55
N ALA A 95 4.10 10.55 -3.70
CA ALA A 95 3.70 9.60 -4.74
C ALA A 95 4.90 8.82 -5.32
N VAL A 96 6.08 9.41 -5.39
CA VAL A 96 7.31 8.72 -5.84
C VAL A 96 7.68 7.61 -4.86
N GLU A 97 7.69 7.91 -3.57
CA GLU A 97 8.08 6.95 -2.53
C GLU A 97 7.00 5.87 -2.31
N GLN A 98 5.73 6.24 -2.40
CA GLN A 98 4.64 5.25 -2.34
C GLN A 98 4.74 4.25 -3.49
N ARG A 99 5.02 4.71 -4.72
CA ARG A 99 5.24 3.83 -5.86
C ARG A 99 6.44 2.90 -5.64
N ALA A 100 7.49 3.38 -5.01
CA ALA A 100 8.69 2.58 -4.71
C ALA A 100 8.37 1.46 -3.70
N VAL A 101 7.68 1.77 -2.60
CA VAL A 101 7.31 0.76 -1.60
C VAL A 101 6.24 -0.21 -2.11
N ASP A 102 5.28 0.25 -2.91
CA ASP A 102 4.29 -0.61 -3.57
C ASP A 102 4.97 -1.65 -4.48
N ARG A 103 6.01 -1.24 -5.22
CA ARG A 103 6.81 -2.16 -6.05
C ARG A 103 7.53 -3.21 -5.20
N ARG A 104 8.09 -2.82 -4.06
CA ARG A 104 8.72 -3.75 -3.11
C ARG A 104 7.70 -4.76 -2.58
N LEU A 105 6.51 -4.32 -2.18
CA LEU A 105 5.43 -5.19 -1.72
C LEU A 105 5.00 -6.20 -2.80
N ILE A 106 4.82 -5.74 -4.05
CA ILE A 106 4.51 -6.64 -5.18
C ILE A 106 5.60 -7.69 -5.36
N ASN A 107 6.87 -7.28 -5.33
CA ASN A 107 8.01 -8.21 -5.49
C ASN A 107 8.09 -9.22 -4.34
N ALA A 108 7.86 -8.77 -3.10
CA ALA A 108 7.81 -9.66 -1.94
C ALA A 108 6.68 -10.69 -2.08
N CYS A 109 5.47 -10.25 -2.45
CA CYS A 109 4.34 -11.14 -2.66
C CYS A 109 4.55 -12.09 -3.86
N ALA A 110 5.21 -11.67 -4.93
CA ALA A 110 5.52 -12.52 -6.08
C ALA A 110 6.54 -13.63 -5.75
N ALA A 111 7.34 -13.47 -4.70
CA ALA A 111 8.30 -14.47 -4.23
C ALA A 111 7.71 -15.48 -3.23
N LEU A 112 6.44 -15.29 -2.82
CA LEU A 112 5.74 -16.16 -1.90
C LEU A 112 5.16 -17.40 -2.59
N ASP A 113 5.11 -18.47 -1.85
CA ASP A 113 4.26 -19.63 -2.05
C ASP A 113 3.43 -19.88 -0.77
N ASP A 114 2.47 -20.79 -0.81
CA ASP A 114 1.59 -21.04 0.33
C ASP A 114 2.34 -21.54 1.58
N ALA A 115 3.49 -22.21 1.42
CA ALA A 115 4.33 -22.62 2.54
C ALA A 115 5.03 -21.43 3.21
N LYS A 116 5.53 -20.48 2.41
CA LYS A 116 6.17 -19.26 2.93
C LYS A 116 5.20 -18.32 3.65
N LEU A 117 3.92 -18.38 3.34
CA LEU A 117 2.90 -17.59 4.03
C LEU A 117 2.77 -17.93 5.52
N ALA A 118 3.18 -19.11 5.93
CA ALA A 118 3.23 -19.52 7.33
C ALA A 118 4.53 -19.13 8.05
N LEU A 119 5.53 -18.59 7.33
CA LEU A 119 6.81 -18.22 7.92
C LEU A 119 6.62 -17.18 9.03
N PRO A 120 7.35 -17.34 10.15
CA PRO A 120 7.38 -16.35 11.21
C PRO A 120 8.19 -15.12 10.76
N ILE A 121 7.54 -13.97 10.70
CA ILE A 121 8.16 -12.69 10.39
C ILE A 121 8.42 -11.94 11.69
N PRO A 122 9.67 -11.72 12.07
CA PRO A 122 10.01 -10.94 13.25
C PRO A 122 9.81 -9.43 12.96
N VAL A 123 8.97 -8.80 13.77
CA VAL A 123 8.62 -7.38 13.66
C VAL A 123 9.10 -6.67 14.92
N MET A 124 9.98 -5.70 14.79
CA MET A 124 10.44 -4.88 15.90
C MET A 124 9.31 -3.95 16.36
N ARG A 125 9.00 -3.98 17.66
CA ARG A 125 8.05 -3.10 18.33
C ARG A 125 8.76 -2.37 19.47
N ARG A 126 8.12 -1.34 20.04
CA ARG A 126 8.65 -0.66 21.26
C ARG A 126 8.89 -1.62 22.41
N ALA A 127 8.07 -2.66 22.57
CA ALA A 127 8.18 -3.67 23.61
C ALA A 127 9.16 -4.81 23.27
N GLY A 128 9.89 -4.74 22.16
CA GLY A 128 10.77 -5.78 21.65
C GLY A 128 10.25 -6.45 20.40
N VAL A 129 10.93 -7.51 19.96
CA VAL A 129 10.55 -8.25 18.74
C VAL A 129 9.29 -9.08 18.99
N GLN A 130 8.29 -8.88 18.15
CA GLN A 130 7.11 -9.74 18.07
C GLN A 130 7.17 -10.54 16.76
N THR A 131 6.70 -11.77 16.79
CA THR A 131 6.70 -12.62 15.61
C THR A 131 5.28 -12.85 15.13
N GLU A 132 5.03 -12.57 13.85
CA GLU A 132 3.74 -12.78 13.21
C GLU A 132 3.91 -13.69 11.98
N ALA A 133 2.89 -14.50 11.65
CA ALA A 133 2.91 -15.20 10.38
C ALA A 133 2.83 -14.20 9.22
N ALA A 134 3.52 -14.47 8.11
CA ALA A 134 3.50 -13.60 6.93
C ALA A 134 2.08 -13.29 6.44
N THR A 135 1.17 -14.28 6.48
CA THR A 135 -0.25 -14.10 6.16
C THR A 135 -0.93 -13.04 7.01
N ARG A 136 -0.69 -13.05 8.34
CA ARG A 136 -1.31 -12.08 9.25
C ARG A 136 -0.76 -10.67 9.05
N LEU A 137 0.53 -10.57 8.80
CA LEU A 137 1.21 -9.30 8.52
C LEU A 137 0.69 -8.68 7.23
N LEU A 138 0.56 -9.48 6.15
CA LEU A 138 0.00 -9.02 4.88
C LEU A 138 -1.48 -8.64 5.01
N ALA A 139 -2.28 -9.45 5.71
CA ALA A 139 -3.69 -9.14 5.95
C ALA A 139 -3.85 -7.81 6.70
N HIS A 140 -3.02 -7.56 7.74
CA HIS A 140 -3.00 -6.30 8.46
C HIS A 140 -2.64 -5.13 7.52
N LEU A 141 -1.57 -5.28 6.72
CA LEU A 141 -1.11 -4.24 5.80
C LEU A 141 -2.20 -3.86 4.79
N PHE A 142 -2.83 -4.85 4.15
CA PHE A 142 -3.91 -4.57 3.19
C PHE A 142 -5.13 -3.90 3.83
N GLN A 143 -5.54 -4.34 5.03
CA GLN A 143 -6.64 -3.69 5.74
C GLN A 143 -6.30 -2.27 6.16
N HIS A 144 -5.09 -2.03 6.63
CA HIS A 144 -4.59 -0.70 6.98
C HIS A 144 -4.66 0.25 5.78
N GLN A 145 -4.18 -0.19 4.62
CA GLN A 145 -4.21 0.55 3.38
C GLN A 145 -5.64 0.90 2.95
N ILE A 146 -6.54 -0.09 2.91
CA ILE A 146 -7.94 0.11 2.54
C ILE A 146 -8.61 1.10 3.48
N HIS A 147 -8.37 0.96 4.80
CA HIS A 147 -8.94 1.83 5.83
C HIS A 147 -8.54 3.29 5.64
N HIS A 148 -7.25 3.56 5.50
CA HIS A 148 -6.76 4.94 5.38
C HIS A 148 -7.00 5.54 4.00
N ARG A 149 -6.94 4.75 2.91
CA ARG A 149 -7.39 5.22 1.59
C ARG A 149 -8.85 5.65 1.60
N GLY A 150 -9.72 4.92 2.31
CA GLY A 150 -11.11 5.32 2.50
C GLY A 150 -11.26 6.67 3.18
N GLN A 151 -10.40 6.98 4.16
CA GLN A 151 -10.38 8.29 4.82
C GLN A 151 -9.95 9.40 3.85
N VAL A 152 -8.89 9.21 3.08
CA VAL A 152 -8.46 10.17 2.05
C VAL A 152 -9.55 10.36 1.00
N HIS A 153 -10.18 9.28 0.54
CA HIS A 153 -11.26 9.31 -0.43
C HIS A 153 -12.46 10.14 0.07
N ALA A 154 -12.83 9.95 1.35
CA ALA A 154 -13.88 10.75 1.97
C ALA A 154 -13.51 12.24 2.08
N MET A 155 -12.25 12.55 2.43
CA MET A 155 -11.77 13.94 2.48
C MET A 155 -11.73 14.60 1.10
N LEU A 156 -11.40 13.85 0.03
CA LEU A 156 -11.45 14.34 -1.35
C LEU A 156 -12.84 14.76 -1.77
N ALA A 157 -13.90 14.05 -1.32
CA ALA A 157 -15.28 14.38 -1.65
C ALA A 157 -15.69 15.81 -1.22
N GLY A 158 -14.99 16.38 -0.24
CA GLY A 158 -15.18 17.77 0.21
C GLY A 158 -14.31 18.80 -0.54
N THR A 159 -13.69 18.45 -1.67
CA THR A 159 -12.83 19.31 -2.46
C THR A 159 -13.37 19.49 -3.89
N SER A 160 -12.66 20.28 -4.71
CA SER A 160 -12.94 20.39 -6.15
C SER A 160 -12.49 19.16 -6.97
N VAL A 161 -11.73 18.25 -6.37
CA VAL A 161 -11.22 17.04 -7.02
C VAL A 161 -12.16 15.88 -6.73
N LYS A 162 -12.73 15.29 -7.79
CA LYS A 162 -13.60 14.12 -7.64
C LYS A 162 -12.79 12.92 -7.13
N PRO A 163 -13.25 12.20 -6.08
CA PRO A 163 -12.65 10.95 -5.65
C PRO A 163 -12.67 9.91 -6.77
N PRO A 164 -11.57 9.16 -6.97
CA PRO A 164 -11.51 8.12 -7.99
C PRO A 164 -12.23 6.85 -7.51
N GLN A 165 -12.71 6.03 -8.45
CA GLN A 165 -13.20 4.69 -8.15
C GLN A 165 -12.01 3.76 -7.80
N LEU A 166 -12.10 2.97 -6.71
CA LEU A 166 -11.01 2.15 -6.18
C LEU A 166 -11.35 0.67 -6.00
N ASP A 167 -12.60 0.25 -6.22
CA ASP A 167 -13.12 -1.09 -5.93
C ASP A 167 -13.29 -1.99 -7.17
N GLU A 168 -12.95 -1.48 -8.37
CA GLU A 168 -13.15 -2.18 -9.66
C GLU A 168 -12.02 -3.16 -10.02
N PHE A 169 -10.92 -3.21 -9.28
CA PHE A 169 -9.71 -3.95 -9.66
C PHE A 169 -9.98 -5.44 -9.92
N PHE A 170 -10.88 -6.06 -9.14
CA PHE A 170 -11.20 -7.48 -9.28
C PHE A 170 -12.36 -7.77 -10.25
N CYS A 171 -12.93 -6.74 -10.87
CA CYS A 171 -14.00 -6.88 -11.86
C CYS A 171 -13.39 -7.13 -13.26
N ALA A 172 -13.48 -8.36 -13.74
CA ALA A 172 -12.87 -8.77 -15.03
C ALA A 172 -13.44 -8.02 -16.23
N ASN A 173 -14.74 -7.71 -16.22
CA ASN A 173 -15.41 -6.94 -17.28
C ASN A 173 -14.95 -5.48 -17.37
N GLU A 174 -14.30 -4.97 -16.31
CA GLU A 174 -13.80 -3.61 -16.20
C GLU A 174 -12.27 -3.51 -16.41
N ALA A 175 -11.62 -4.61 -16.78
CA ALA A 175 -10.17 -4.66 -17.01
C ALA A 175 -9.67 -3.57 -17.98
N HIS A 176 -10.47 -3.23 -18.99
CA HIS A 176 -10.16 -2.20 -19.99
C HIS A 176 -10.09 -0.79 -19.39
N LEU A 177 -10.78 -0.52 -18.26
CA LEU A 177 -10.80 0.79 -17.59
C LEU A 177 -9.50 1.10 -16.82
N ARG A 178 -8.73 0.07 -16.45
CA ARG A 178 -7.47 0.20 -15.70
C ARG A 178 -6.22 -0.08 -16.52
N ALA A 179 -6.37 -0.50 -17.78
CA ALA A 179 -5.24 -0.97 -18.60
C ALA A 179 -4.11 0.05 -18.74
N ALA A 180 -4.43 1.34 -18.93
CA ALA A 180 -3.44 2.41 -19.03
C ALA A 180 -2.65 2.59 -17.72
N GLU A 181 -3.34 2.63 -16.59
CA GLU A 181 -2.72 2.79 -15.26
C GLU A 181 -1.85 1.59 -14.88
N LEU A 182 -2.29 0.37 -15.22
CA LEU A 182 -1.48 -0.83 -15.05
C LEU A 182 -0.20 -0.76 -15.88
N ALA A 183 -0.28 -0.29 -17.14
CA ALA A 183 0.89 -0.11 -17.99
C ALA A 183 1.88 0.91 -17.41
N GLU A 184 1.40 2.03 -16.85
CA GLU A 184 2.23 3.02 -16.13
C GLU A 184 2.92 2.43 -14.91
N LEU A 185 2.28 1.46 -14.25
CA LEU A 185 2.84 0.72 -13.12
C LEU A 185 3.76 -0.44 -13.55
N GLY A 186 3.90 -0.71 -14.86
CA GLY A 186 4.62 -1.86 -15.38
C GLY A 186 3.94 -3.20 -15.04
N LEU A 187 2.62 -3.19 -14.92
CA LEU A 187 1.76 -4.34 -14.68
C LEU A 187 0.89 -4.62 -15.93
N SER A 188 0.32 -5.82 -15.99
CA SER A 188 -0.67 -6.17 -17.02
C SER A 188 -1.68 -7.18 -16.46
N GLU A 189 -2.91 -7.16 -16.97
CA GLU A 189 -3.95 -8.12 -16.61
C GLU A 189 -3.45 -9.57 -16.74
N ALA A 190 -2.82 -9.90 -17.87
CA ALA A 190 -2.31 -11.25 -18.08
C ALA A 190 -1.34 -11.68 -16.95
N ARG A 191 -0.38 -10.81 -16.57
CA ARG A 191 0.60 -11.12 -15.54
C ARG A 191 -0.02 -11.20 -14.14
N ILE A 192 -1.05 -10.42 -13.87
CA ILE A 192 -1.73 -10.40 -12.57
C ILE A 192 -2.53 -11.69 -12.36
N TRP A 193 -3.21 -12.20 -13.41
CA TRP A 193 -4.18 -13.29 -13.29
C TRP A 193 -3.71 -14.65 -13.79
N THR A 194 -2.53 -14.75 -14.40
CA THR A 194 -1.92 -16.05 -14.74
C THR A 194 -1.00 -16.50 -13.62
N ASN A 195 -1.26 -17.73 -13.13
CA ASN A 195 -0.37 -18.45 -12.22
C ASN A 195 0.88 -18.93 -12.94
#